data_86f526314a569ac0e7a81e4f6e5407ed
#
_entry.id   86f526314a569ac0e7a81e4f6e5407ed
#
_cell.length_a   1.000
_cell.length_b   1.000
_cell.length_c   1.000
_cell.angle_alpha   90.00
_cell.angle_beta   90.00
_cell.angle_gamma   90.00
#
_symmetry.space_group_name_H-M   'P 1'
#
loop_
_entity.id
_entity.type
_entity.pdbx_description
1 polymer ?
#
loop_
_entity_poly.entity_id
_entity_poly.type
_entity_poly.pdbx_seq_one_letter_code
_entity_poly.pdbx_strand_id
1 'polypeptide(L)'
;MKQEIRYQASAEVVSFIHRWQNWLKDERRYSLHTLDAYSRDLSVFFDFLKDYLKRAAERQDLASLDVHGFRAFLSARAARHIDKNSLAREISTLRNFFKWLNRSKILKNEDISVIVNPRRPKILPKALDVTQTFNLLKKSEKNQNW
;
A
#
# COMPACT_ATOMS: atom_id res chain seq x y z
N MET A 1 22.39 -16.17 -2.77
CA MET A 1 21.19 -16.84 -3.26
C MET A 1 19.97 -16.20 -2.64
N LYS A 2 19.04 -15.83 -3.48
CA LYS A 2 17.81 -15.22 -2.99
C LYS A 2 16.93 -16.22 -2.31
N GLN A 3 16.49 -15.90 -1.11
CA GLN A 3 15.56 -16.74 -0.40
C GLN A 3 14.16 -16.54 -1.01
N GLU A 4 13.50 -17.64 -1.30
CA GLU A 4 12.17 -17.60 -1.86
C GLU A 4 11.18 -17.13 -0.81
N ILE A 5 10.33 -16.16 -1.17
CA ILE A 5 9.32 -15.65 -0.27
C ILE A 5 8.14 -16.61 -0.24
N ARG A 6 7.70 -16.91 0.97
CA ARG A 6 6.54 -17.76 1.19
C ARG A 6 5.35 -16.93 1.57
N TYR A 7 4.27 -17.08 0.82
CA TYR A 7 3.05 -16.31 1.07
C TYR A 7 2.04 -17.14 1.83
N GLN A 8 1.46 -16.57 2.88
CA GLN A 8 0.43 -17.24 3.71
C GLN A 8 -0.91 -17.13 3.00
N ALA A 9 -1.06 -17.89 1.93
CA ALA A 9 -2.22 -17.83 1.06
C ALA A 9 -2.46 -19.18 0.42
N SER A 10 -3.67 -19.38 -0.11
CA SER A 10 -4.00 -20.60 -0.82
C SER A 10 -3.14 -20.76 -2.08
N ALA A 11 -3.06 -21.96 -2.60
CA ALA A 11 -2.29 -22.22 -3.82
C ALA A 11 -2.80 -21.36 -4.98
N GLU A 12 -4.12 -21.16 -5.06
CA GLU A 12 -4.71 -20.33 -6.10
C GLU A 12 -4.21 -18.88 -5.97
N VAL A 13 -4.25 -18.34 -4.76
CA VAL A 13 -3.82 -16.95 -4.53
C VAL A 13 -2.31 -16.82 -4.80
N VAL A 14 -1.52 -17.81 -4.41
CA VAL A 14 -0.08 -17.79 -4.71
C VAL A 14 0.14 -17.73 -6.22
N SER A 15 -0.66 -18.44 -7.00
CA SER A 15 -0.53 -18.39 -8.46
C SER A 15 -0.85 -16.99 -9.00
N PHE A 16 -1.84 -16.30 -8.40
CA PHE A 16 -2.12 -14.90 -8.77
C PHE A 16 -0.93 -14.00 -8.47
N ILE A 17 -0.29 -14.21 -7.31
CA ILE A 17 0.87 -13.41 -6.93
C ILE A 17 1.99 -13.60 -7.95
N HIS A 18 2.26 -14.83 -8.36
CA HIS A 18 3.31 -15.09 -9.36
C HIS A 18 2.97 -14.45 -10.69
N ARG A 19 1.71 -14.49 -11.11
CA ARG A 19 1.29 -13.84 -12.36
C ARG A 19 1.46 -12.33 -12.28
N TRP A 20 1.12 -11.75 -11.15
CA TRP A 20 1.31 -10.32 -10.91
C TRP A 20 2.78 -9.93 -10.96
N GLN A 21 3.64 -10.73 -10.33
CA GLN A 21 5.09 -10.49 -10.35
C GLN A 21 5.63 -10.55 -11.78
N ASN A 22 5.18 -11.52 -12.57
CA ASN A 22 5.60 -11.62 -13.97
C ASN A 22 5.13 -10.40 -14.77
N TRP A 23 3.92 -9.93 -14.51
CA TRP A 23 3.39 -8.74 -15.16
C TRP A 23 4.23 -7.51 -14.80
N LEU A 24 4.60 -7.34 -13.55
CA LEU A 24 5.44 -6.22 -13.12
C LEU A 24 6.81 -6.27 -13.80
N LYS A 25 7.36 -7.46 -13.91
CA LYS A 25 8.68 -7.66 -14.51
C LYS A 25 8.65 -7.46 -16.02
N ASP A 26 7.71 -8.10 -16.69
CA ASP A 26 7.73 -8.20 -18.15
C ASP A 26 7.00 -7.05 -18.82
N GLU A 27 5.85 -6.64 -18.29
CA GLU A 27 5.04 -5.58 -18.89
C GLU A 27 5.38 -4.21 -18.34
N ARG A 28 5.53 -4.10 -17.03
CA ARG A 28 5.81 -2.84 -16.38
C ARG A 28 7.30 -2.55 -16.28
N ARG A 29 8.11 -3.55 -16.50
CA ARG A 29 9.58 -3.44 -16.52
C ARG A 29 10.14 -2.86 -15.22
N TYR A 30 9.55 -3.23 -14.11
CA TYR A 30 10.06 -2.82 -12.79
C TYR A 30 11.46 -3.43 -12.59
N SER A 31 12.33 -2.66 -11.94
CA SER A 31 13.66 -3.17 -11.60
C SER A 31 13.54 -4.34 -10.63
N LEU A 32 14.56 -5.18 -10.61
CA LEU A 32 14.59 -6.30 -9.68
C LEU A 32 14.52 -5.83 -8.23
N HIS A 33 15.13 -4.68 -7.94
CA HIS A 33 15.08 -4.11 -6.60
C HIS A 33 13.65 -3.73 -6.20
N THR A 34 12.94 -3.04 -7.10
CA THR A 34 11.56 -2.64 -6.84
C THR A 34 10.65 -3.86 -6.74
N LEU A 35 10.84 -4.82 -7.65
CA LEU A 35 10.05 -6.05 -7.63
C LEU A 35 10.24 -6.81 -6.30
N ASP A 36 11.48 -6.88 -5.81
CA ASP A 36 11.78 -7.52 -4.55
C ASP A 36 11.11 -6.79 -3.38
N ALA A 37 11.15 -5.46 -3.37
CA ALA A 37 10.50 -4.67 -2.32
C ALA A 37 8.99 -4.88 -2.32
N TYR A 38 8.36 -4.86 -3.49
CA TYR A 38 6.93 -5.08 -3.62
C TYR A 38 6.54 -6.50 -3.20
N SER A 39 7.37 -7.47 -3.55
CA SER A 39 7.12 -8.86 -3.17
C SER A 39 7.14 -9.03 -1.66
N ARG A 40 8.10 -8.39 -0.98
CA ARG A 40 8.17 -8.44 0.48
C ARG A 40 7.00 -7.72 1.14
N ASP A 41 6.61 -6.56 0.59
CA ASP A 41 5.45 -5.83 1.11
C ASP A 41 4.20 -6.71 1.06
N LEU A 42 4.02 -7.41 -0.05
CA LEU A 42 2.86 -8.29 -0.20
C LEU A 42 2.92 -9.46 0.78
N SER A 43 4.10 -9.99 1.04
CA SER A 43 4.28 -11.06 2.02
C SER A 43 3.84 -10.61 3.42
N VAL A 44 4.20 -9.39 3.79
CA VAL A 44 3.81 -8.80 5.08
C VAL A 44 2.28 -8.69 5.17
N PHE A 45 1.65 -8.29 4.09
CA PHE A 45 0.19 -8.19 4.06
C PHE A 45 -0.47 -9.54 4.26
N PHE A 46 0.04 -10.58 3.60
CA PHE A 46 -0.55 -11.92 3.74
C PHE A 46 -0.26 -12.53 5.11
N ASP A 47 0.87 -12.19 5.74
CA ASP A 47 1.11 -12.57 7.13
C ASP A 47 0.05 -11.96 8.04
N PHE A 48 -0.26 -10.68 7.84
CA PHE A 48 -1.33 -10.03 8.58
C PHE A 48 -2.67 -10.71 8.35
N LEU A 49 -3.00 -11.02 7.09
CA LEU A 49 -4.27 -11.65 6.77
C LEU A 49 -4.42 -13.00 7.44
N LYS A 50 -3.34 -13.77 7.51
CA LYS A 50 -3.41 -15.07 8.18
C LYS A 50 -3.83 -14.90 9.64
N ASP A 51 -3.26 -13.92 10.33
CA ASP A 51 -3.65 -13.65 11.72
C ASP A 51 -5.07 -13.10 11.82
N TYR A 52 -5.43 -12.23 10.90
CA TYR A 52 -6.73 -11.57 10.89
C TYR A 52 -7.87 -12.56 10.60
N LEU A 53 -7.65 -13.45 9.63
CA LEU A 53 -8.63 -14.44 9.19
C LEU A 53 -8.54 -15.74 9.98
N LYS A 54 -7.44 -15.98 10.68
CA LYS A 54 -7.13 -17.23 11.38
C LYS A 54 -6.93 -18.40 10.43
N ARG A 55 -6.55 -18.11 9.20
CA ARG A 55 -6.24 -19.12 8.18
C ARG A 55 -5.56 -18.43 7.00
N ALA A 56 -5.00 -19.25 6.10
CA ALA A 56 -4.40 -18.71 4.89
C ALA A 56 -5.48 -18.07 4.01
N ALA A 57 -5.16 -16.94 3.40
CA ALA A 57 -6.12 -16.17 2.60
C ALA A 57 -6.46 -16.92 1.30
N GLU A 58 -7.74 -16.91 0.95
CA GLU A 58 -8.23 -17.45 -0.31
C GLU A 58 -8.76 -16.33 -1.19
N ARG A 59 -9.06 -16.65 -2.44
CA ARG A 59 -9.56 -15.65 -3.38
C ARG A 59 -10.77 -14.91 -2.84
N GLN A 60 -11.71 -15.64 -2.24
CA GLN A 60 -12.93 -15.04 -1.68
C GLN A 60 -12.58 -14.05 -0.57
N ASP A 61 -11.56 -14.33 0.22
CA ASP A 61 -11.14 -13.43 1.28
C ASP A 61 -10.64 -12.11 0.70
N LEU A 62 -9.89 -12.17 -0.39
CA LEU A 62 -9.41 -10.96 -1.04
C LEU A 62 -10.57 -10.18 -1.65
N ALA A 63 -11.54 -10.88 -2.22
CA ALA A 63 -12.70 -10.23 -2.83
C ALA A 63 -13.58 -9.53 -1.79
N SER A 64 -13.66 -10.07 -0.58
CA SER A 64 -14.57 -9.55 0.44
C SER A 64 -13.88 -8.68 1.49
N LEU A 65 -12.57 -8.49 1.40
CA LEU A 65 -11.86 -7.64 2.35
C LEU A 65 -12.31 -6.19 2.17
N ASP A 66 -12.87 -5.61 3.21
CA ASP A 66 -13.43 -4.25 3.14
C ASP A 66 -12.46 -3.20 3.65
N VAL A 67 -12.90 -1.93 3.60
CA VAL A 67 -12.10 -0.80 4.08
C VAL A 67 -11.65 -1.02 5.52
N HIS A 68 -12.53 -1.59 6.33
CA HIS A 68 -12.21 -1.86 7.74
C HIS A 68 -11.02 -2.82 7.86
N GLY A 69 -10.99 -3.87 7.04
CA GLY A 69 -9.89 -4.82 7.02
C GLY A 69 -8.58 -4.18 6.60
N PHE A 70 -8.62 -3.34 5.57
CA PHE A 70 -7.41 -2.61 5.14
C PHE A 70 -6.91 -1.66 6.23
N ARG A 71 -7.83 -0.98 6.91
CA ARG A 71 -7.44 -0.09 8.01
C ARG A 71 -6.85 -0.87 9.18
N ALA A 72 -7.36 -2.08 9.44
CA ALA A 72 -6.79 -2.94 10.47
C ALA A 72 -5.33 -3.28 10.14
N PHE A 73 -5.04 -3.54 8.87
CA PHE A 73 -3.66 -3.77 8.44
C PHE A 73 -2.78 -2.55 8.74
N LEU A 74 -3.26 -1.36 8.38
CA LEU A 74 -2.48 -0.14 8.63
C LEU A 74 -2.24 0.09 10.12
N SER A 75 -3.25 -0.17 10.94
CA SER A 75 -3.11 -0.03 12.39
C SER A 75 -2.08 -1.00 12.94
N ALA A 76 -2.08 -2.24 12.44
CA ALA A 76 -1.11 -3.24 12.88
C ALA A 76 0.31 -2.82 12.50
N ARG A 77 0.50 -2.23 11.32
CA ARG A 77 1.82 -1.75 10.89
C ARG A 77 2.27 -0.55 11.74
N ALA A 78 1.34 0.37 12.00
CA ALA A 78 1.65 1.55 12.82
C ALA A 78 2.04 1.14 14.22
N ALA A 79 1.41 0.11 14.78
CA ALA A 79 1.72 -0.38 16.11
C ALA A 79 3.15 -0.95 16.19
N ARG A 80 3.72 -1.35 15.07
CA ARG A 80 5.10 -1.84 15.00
C ARG A 80 6.09 -0.73 14.69
N HIS A 81 5.63 0.51 14.70
CA HIS A 81 6.46 1.71 14.46
C HIS A 81 7.17 1.68 13.10
N ILE A 82 6.46 1.17 12.09
CA ILE A 82 6.98 1.17 10.73
C ILE A 82 7.08 2.62 10.25
N ASP A 83 8.20 2.93 9.62
CA ASP A 83 8.46 4.25 9.08
C ASP A 83 7.42 4.63 8.02
N LYS A 84 7.06 5.92 7.97
CA LYS A 84 5.99 6.41 7.10
C LYS A 84 6.25 6.16 5.63
N ASN A 85 7.50 6.23 5.20
CA ASN A 85 7.83 5.97 3.79
C ASN A 85 7.62 4.50 3.45
N SER A 86 8.00 3.60 4.36
CA SER A 86 7.76 2.17 4.16
C SER A 86 6.28 1.86 4.14
N LEU A 87 5.51 2.47 5.05
CA LEU A 87 4.08 2.25 5.09
C LEU A 87 3.40 2.76 3.82
N ALA A 88 3.80 3.94 3.33
CA ALA A 88 3.27 4.49 2.09
C ALA A 88 3.57 3.56 0.91
N ARG A 89 4.78 2.98 0.87
CA ARG A 89 5.12 2.02 -0.18
C ARG A 89 4.27 0.76 -0.07
N GLU A 90 4.05 0.25 1.16
CA GLU A 90 3.20 -0.92 1.37
C GLU A 90 1.78 -0.68 0.85
N ILE A 91 1.23 0.50 1.11
CA ILE A 91 -0.09 0.86 0.60
C ILE A 91 -0.09 0.90 -0.93
N SER A 92 0.95 1.49 -1.52
CA SER A 92 1.08 1.55 -2.98
C SER A 92 1.18 0.15 -3.59
N THR A 93 1.91 -0.74 -2.92
CA THR A 93 2.01 -2.13 -3.35
C THR A 93 0.64 -2.79 -3.38
N LEU A 94 -0.15 -2.61 -2.31
CA LEU A 94 -1.49 -3.18 -2.24
C LEU A 94 -2.40 -2.62 -3.31
N ARG A 95 -2.35 -1.30 -3.54
CA ARG A 95 -3.15 -0.68 -4.60
C ARG A 95 -2.79 -1.28 -5.96
N ASN A 96 -1.51 -1.44 -6.21
CA ASN A 96 -1.03 -2.01 -7.47
C ASN A 96 -1.56 -3.43 -7.64
N PHE A 97 -1.43 -4.25 -6.59
CA PHE A 97 -1.86 -5.65 -6.64
C PHE A 97 -3.37 -5.76 -6.87
N PHE A 98 -4.17 -5.05 -6.07
CA PHE A 98 -5.63 -5.13 -6.21
C PHE A 98 -6.11 -4.53 -7.52
N LYS A 99 -5.46 -3.46 -8.00
CA LYS A 99 -5.79 -2.92 -9.31
C LYS A 99 -5.54 -3.93 -10.42
N TRP A 100 -4.43 -4.66 -10.32
CA TRP A 100 -4.12 -5.72 -11.29
C TRP A 100 -5.17 -6.84 -11.22
N LEU A 101 -5.54 -7.26 -10.00
CA LEU A 101 -6.57 -8.30 -9.82
C LEU A 101 -7.89 -7.88 -10.46
N ASN A 102 -8.31 -6.63 -10.24
CA ASN A 102 -9.54 -6.11 -10.84
C ASN A 102 -9.45 -6.05 -12.35
N ARG A 103 -8.35 -5.53 -12.85
CA ARG A 103 -8.17 -5.37 -14.29
C ARG A 103 -8.09 -6.70 -15.00
N SER A 104 -7.49 -7.69 -14.37
CA SER A 104 -7.40 -9.05 -14.91
C SER A 104 -8.68 -9.84 -14.75
N LYS A 105 -9.69 -9.24 -14.12
CA LYS A 105 -11.00 -9.86 -13.89
C LYS A 105 -10.92 -11.12 -13.04
N ILE A 106 -9.91 -11.20 -12.19
CA ILE A 106 -9.76 -12.32 -11.26
C ILE A 106 -10.74 -12.16 -10.11
N LEU A 107 -10.89 -10.93 -9.61
CA LEU A 107 -11.85 -10.60 -8.58
C LEU A 107 -12.13 -9.10 -8.65
N LYS A 108 -13.15 -8.66 -7.92
CA LYS A 108 -13.47 -7.25 -7.84
C LYS A 108 -13.36 -6.80 -6.39
N ASN A 109 -12.49 -5.84 -6.15
CA ASN A 109 -12.36 -5.20 -4.83
C ASN A 109 -11.63 -3.89 -5.01
N GLU A 110 -12.35 -2.76 -4.82
CA GLU A 110 -11.77 -1.43 -4.97
C GLU A 110 -11.68 -0.71 -3.62
N ASP A 111 -11.89 -1.41 -2.53
CA ASP A 111 -11.95 -0.78 -1.22
C ASP A 111 -10.61 -0.19 -0.79
N ILE A 112 -9.49 -0.72 -1.29
CA ILE A 112 -8.18 -0.14 -1.00
C ILE A 112 -8.06 1.29 -1.51
N SER A 113 -8.82 1.65 -2.56
CA SER A 113 -8.73 2.99 -3.14
C SER A 113 -9.22 4.08 -2.20
N VAL A 114 -10.02 3.73 -1.19
CA VAL A 114 -10.50 4.67 -0.19
C VAL A 114 -9.41 5.02 0.83
N ILE A 115 -8.41 4.18 0.95
CA ILE A 115 -7.34 4.35 1.93
C ILE A 115 -6.40 5.46 1.44
N VAL A 116 -6.19 6.45 2.30
CA VAL A 116 -5.26 7.55 2.01
C VAL A 116 -3.91 7.20 2.60
N ASN A 117 -2.84 7.50 1.88
CA ASN A 117 -1.49 7.30 2.40
C ASN A 117 -1.32 8.08 3.70
N PRO A 118 -0.57 7.54 4.67
CA PRO A 118 -0.26 8.31 5.89
C PRO A 118 0.34 9.63 5.44
N ARG A 119 -0.16 10.70 6.03
CA ARG A 119 0.29 12.02 5.64
C ARG A 119 1.77 12.19 5.87
N ARG A 120 2.48 12.34 4.80
CA ARG A 120 3.70 13.09 4.86
C ARG A 120 3.28 14.49 5.25
N PRO A 121 3.99 15.13 6.22
CA PRO A 121 3.76 16.55 6.39
C PRO A 121 3.90 17.14 5.01
N LYS A 122 2.85 17.69 4.49
CA LYS A 122 2.93 18.41 3.24
C LYS A 122 3.97 19.48 3.41
N ILE A 123 5.06 19.34 2.71
CA ILE A 123 5.95 20.46 2.54
C ILE A 123 5.11 21.44 1.76
N LEU A 124 4.61 22.43 2.43
CA LEU A 124 4.00 23.53 1.77
C LEU A 124 5.02 24.14 0.86
N PRO A 125 4.76 24.18 -0.38
CA PRO A 125 5.68 24.88 -1.26
C PRO A 125 5.85 26.26 -0.74
N LYS A 126 6.64 26.56 -0.48
CA LYS A 126 6.73 27.62 0.26
C LYS A 126 6.42 28.73 -0.27
N ALA A 127 6.15 28.48 0.02
CA ALA A 127 5.62 28.79 -0.15
C ALA A 127 5.32 29.17 0.31
N LEU A 128 5.71 29.27 1.14
CA LEU A 128 5.23 29.01 1.61
C LEU A 128 5.35 29.25 1.92
N ASP A 129 5.40 29.60 2.11
CA ASP A 129 5.33 29.44 2.57
C ASP A 129 5.18 30.03 2.80
N VAL A 130 5.28 30.96 2.97
CA VAL A 130 4.97 31.17 3.42
C VAL A 130 4.93 31.60 3.64
N THR A 131 4.90 32.60 3.74
CA THR A 131 4.72 32.79 4.19
C THR A 131 4.76 32.93 4.17
N GLN A 132 4.34 33.29 4.09
CA GLN A 132 4.20 33.27 4.38
C GLN A 132 4.12 33.25 4.36
N THR A 133 3.87 34.11 4.40
CA THR A 133 3.65 34.10 4.75
C THR A 133 3.66 34.48 4.79
N PHE A 134 3.33 35.53 4.92
CA PHE A 134 3.13 35.92 5.42
C PHE A 134 3.08 36.04 5.31
N ASN A 135 3.08 36.44 5.32
CA ASN A 135 2.89 36.30 5.61
C ASN A 135 2.79 35.96 5.44
N LEU A 136 2.22 36.79 5.32
CA LEU A 136 1.94 36.37 5.64
C LEU A 136 1.81 36.49 5.66
N LEU A 137 1.52 36.91 5.60
CA LEU A 137 1.21 36.87 6.03
C LEU A 137 1.09 37.12 5.99
N LYS A 138 0.85 37.49 5.91
CA LYS A 138 0.63 37.57 6.20
C LYS A 138 0.42 37.02 6.09
N LYS A 139 0.10 37.93 6.12
CA LYS A 139 -0.09 37.50 6.35
C LYS A 139 -0.36 36.78 6.25
N SER A 140 -0.72 37.82 6.63
CA SER A 140 -0.97 37.11 6.90
C SER A 140 -1.10 36.74 6.84
N GLU A 141 -1.49 36.99 6.69
CA GLU A 141 -1.63 36.64 6.98
C GLU A 141 -1.69 35.95 6.81
N LYS A 142 -2.06 36.68 7.24
CA LYS A 142 -2.04 36.11 7.38
C LYS A 142 -2.04 35.17 7.07
N ASN A 143 -2.35 36.32 7.65
CA ASN A 143 -2.25 35.28 7.64
C ASN A 143 -2.22 34.53 7.30
N GLN A 144 -2.89 34.36 7.64
CA GLN A 144 -2.79 33.45 7.59
C GLN A 144 -2.67 32.59 7.20
N ASN A 145 -3.05 33.34 8.00
CA ASN A 145 -2.79 32.17 7.78
C ASN A 145 -2.43 31.53 7.30
N TRP A 146 -2.68 32.06 7.98
CA TRP A 146 -1.93 30.97 7.58
C TRP A 146 -1.96 30.56 7.43
#